data_10f8ce9ba429aca04a4bc47f03798ba2
#
_entry.id   10f8ce9ba429aca04a4bc47f03798ba2
#
_cell.length_a   1.000
_cell.length_b   1.000
_cell.length_c   1.000
_cell.angle_alpha   90.00
_cell.angle_beta   90.00
_cell.angle_gamma   90.00
#
_symmetry.space_group_name_H-M   'P 1'
#
loop_
_entity.id
_entity.type
_entity.pdbx_description
1 polymer ?
#
loop_
_entity_poly.entity_id
_entity_poly.type
_entity_poly.pdbx_seq_one_letter_code
_entity_poly.pdbx_strand_id
1 'polypeptide(L)'
;RAGVSAGLAYHHFGSKDGLVAAVVEDFYDRYARIANQTFRGETWAQREVRRVRAVVRFFLEEPFTRTLFGPLGRSSSVMQAESACMAMLIERGACNIAQGQMDGDLPRQADPHIAAAFVLGGLRQCTSMALNNPANPDVDQLAHAIWVLIAQSLGLREGSKS
;
A
#
# COMPACT_ATOMS: atom_id res chain seq x y z
N ARG A 1 -7.48 20.72 19.36
CA ARG A 1 -8.90 20.34 19.58
C ARG A 1 -9.74 21.23 18.67
N ALA A 2 -10.07 20.75 17.46
CA ALA A 2 -11.11 21.38 16.66
C ALA A 2 -12.46 21.05 17.30
N GLY A 3 -13.15 22.05 17.80
CA GLY A 3 -14.48 21.93 18.45
C GLY A 3 -15.59 21.73 17.41
N VAL A 4 -15.51 20.66 16.63
CA VAL A 4 -16.59 20.28 15.70
C VAL A 4 -17.57 19.43 16.50
N SER A 5 -18.84 19.88 16.60
CA SER A 5 -19.87 19.11 17.31
C SER A 5 -20.16 17.82 16.54
N ALA A 6 -20.38 16.71 17.26
CA ALA A 6 -20.74 15.41 16.66
C ALA A 6 -21.94 15.53 15.70
N GLY A 7 -22.90 16.44 15.98
CA GLY A 7 -24.04 16.73 15.12
C GLY A 7 -23.68 17.27 13.74
N LEU A 8 -22.62 18.06 13.62
CA LEU A 8 -22.19 18.61 12.33
C LEU A 8 -21.57 17.52 11.43
N ALA A 9 -20.80 16.60 12.02
CA ALA A 9 -20.24 15.45 11.32
C ALA A 9 -21.34 14.52 10.79
N TYR A 10 -22.36 14.21 11.61
CA TYR A 10 -23.50 13.40 11.15
C TYR A 10 -24.31 14.07 10.04
N HIS A 11 -24.42 15.39 10.04
CA HIS A 11 -25.14 16.12 8.99
C HIS A 11 -24.39 16.07 7.64
N HIS A 12 -23.05 15.99 7.67
CA HIS A 12 -22.21 15.99 6.47
C HIS A 12 -22.00 14.59 5.86
N PHE A 13 -21.89 13.58 6.70
CA PHE A 13 -21.61 12.18 6.29
C PHE A 13 -22.84 11.25 6.36
N GLY A 14 -24.01 11.75 6.74
CA GLY A 14 -25.28 11.05 6.79
C GLY A 14 -25.40 9.93 7.83
N SER A 15 -24.30 9.24 8.14
CA SER A 15 -24.27 8.14 9.12
C SER A 15 -22.86 7.94 9.69
N LYS A 16 -22.75 7.13 10.75
CA LYS A 16 -21.46 6.70 11.30
C LYS A 16 -20.65 5.92 10.26
N ASP A 17 -21.31 5.06 9.50
CA ASP A 17 -20.65 4.26 8.45
C ASP A 17 -20.19 5.12 7.28
N GLY A 18 -20.96 6.16 6.89
CA GLY A 18 -20.52 7.15 5.91
C GLY A 18 -19.29 7.93 6.34
N LEU A 19 -19.20 8.31 7.62
CA LEU A 19 -18.01 8.95 8.18
C LEU A 19 -16.80 7.99 8.14
N VAL A 20 -17.00 6.74 8.52
CA VAL A 20 -15.94 5.71 8.48
C VAL A 20 -15.45 5.49 7.06
N ALA A 21 -16.36 5.35 6.11
CA ALA A 21 -16.01 5.19 4.69
C ALA A 21 -15.16 6.37 4.18
N ALA A 22 -15.57 7.61 4.45
CA ALA A 22 -14.84 8.81 4.04
C ALA A 22 -13.41 8.88 4.63
N VAL A 23 -13.23 8.46 5.89
CA VAL A 23 -11.90 8.42 6.53
C VAL A 23 -11.01 7.34 5.89
N VAL A 24 -11.58 6.18 5.57
CA VAL A 24 -10.86 5.09 4.88
C VAL A 24 -10.49 5.52 3.46
N GLU A 25 -11.40 6.13 2.73
CA GLU A 25 -11.17 6.65 1.38
C GLU A 25 -10.05 7.70 1.37
N ASP A 26 -10.07 8.68 2.30
CA ASP A 26 -8.99 9.69 2.41
C ASP A 26 -7.63 9.05 2.67
N PHE A 27 -7.57 8.04 3.54
CA PHE A 27 -6.33 7.32 3.80
C PHE A 27 -5.81 6.64 2.51
N TYR A 28 -6.67 5.94 1.79
CA TYR A 28 -6.28 5.26 0.54
C TYR A 28 -5.98 6.24 -0.59
N ASP A 29 -6.61 7.40 -0.65
CA ASP A 29 -6.26 8.47 -1.58
C ASP A 29 -4.86 9.03 -1.31
N ARG A 30 -4.49 9.21 -0.05
CA ARG A 30 -3.13 9.62 0.34
C ARG A 30 -2.11 8.54 0.00
N TYR A 31 -2.42 7.29 0.29
CA TYR A 31 -1.61 6.16 -0.12
C TYR A 31 -1.42 6.11 -1.65
N ALA A 32 -2.52 6.19 -2.40
CA ALA A 32 -2.49 6.16 -3.87
C ALA A 32 -1.65 7.31 -4.45
N ARG A 33 -1.73 8.51 -3.89
CA ARG A 33 -0.88 9.65 -4.30
C ARG A 33 0.60 9.33 -4.14
N ILE A 34 1.01 8.68 -3.05
CA ILE A 34 2.41 8.28 -2.82
C ILE A 34 2.80 7.15 -3.78
N ALA A 35 1.98 6.11 -3.87
CA ALA A 35 2.25 4.96 -4.74
C ALA A 35 2.34 5.33 -6.23
N ASN A 36 1.61 6.37 -6.67
CA ASN A 36 1.57 6.83 -8.06
C ASN A 36 2.58 7.95 -8.37
N GLN A 37 3.43 8.35 -7.43
CA GLN A 37 4.50 9.32 -7.73
C GLN A 37 5.44 8.76 -8.79
N THR A 38 6.02 9.67 -9.58
CA THR A 38 7.10 9.32 -10.50
C THR A 38 8.39 9.12 -9.72
N PHE A 39 8.86 7.89 -9.69
CA PHE A 39 10.15 7.56 -9.08
C PHE A 39 11.24 7.52 -10.15
N ARG A 40 12.43 8.06 -9.80
CA ARG A 40 13.59 8.03 -10.69
C ARG A 40 14.14 6.61 -10.77
N GLY A 41 14.64 6.23 -11.93
CA GLY A 41 15.27 4.92 -12.18
C GLY A 41 15.16 4.52 -13.64
N GLU A 42 16.22 3.92 -14.17
CA GLU A 42 16.28 3.42 -15.54
C GLU A 42 15.46 2.14 -15.70
N THR A 43 15.52 1.26 -14.71
CA THR A 43 14.79 -0.01 -14.71
C THR A 43 13.54 0.05 -13.83
N TRP A 44 12.60 -0.85 -14.08
CA TRP A 44 11.43 -1.04 -13.23
C TRP A 44 11.84 -1.26 -11.76
N ALA A 45 12.80 -2.15 -11.51
CA ALA A 45 13.28 -2.46 -10.17
C ALA A 45 13.83 -1.23 -9.42
N GLN A 46 14.58 -0.36 -10.11
CA GLN A 46 15.11 0.86 -9.50
C GLN A 46 14.00 1.85 -9.11
N ARG A 47 12.91 1.89 -9.85
CA ARG A 47 11.74 2.72 -9.51
C ARG A 47 10.95 2.11 -8.34
N GLU A 48 10.77 0.79 -8.38
CA GLU A 48 9.93 0.10 -7.38
C GLU A 48 10.56 0.03 -5.99
N VAL A 49 11.87 -0.17 -5.86
CA VAL A 49 12.53 -0.13 -4.55
C VAL A 49 12.29 1.20 -3.84
N ARG A 50 12.27 2.31 -4.60
CA ARG A 50 11.98 3.64 -4.05
C ARG A 50 10.50 3.80 -3.69
N ARG A 51 9.60 3.26 -4.53
CA ARG A 51 8.16 3.25 -4.26
C ARG A 51 7.84 2.44 -3.01
N VAL A 52 8.37 1.24 -2.87
CA VAL A 52 8.21 0.41 -1.67
C VAL A 52 8.66 1.16 -0.42
N ARG A 53 9.84 1.79 -0.45
CA ARG A 53 10.34 2.58 0.67
C ARG A 53 9.41 3.76 1.03
N ALA A 54 8.89 4.48 0.03
CA ALA A 54 7.98 5.60 0.25
C ALA A 54 6.64 5.14 0.86
N VAL A 55 6.12 4.01 0.38
CA VAL A 55 4.87 3.42 0.90
C VAL A 55 5.06 2.89 2.33
N VAL A 56 6.15 2.17 2.61
CA VAL A 56 6.45 1.69 3.96
C VAL A 56 6.59 2.86 4.93
N ARG A 57 7.30 3.92 4.54
CA ARG A 57 7.40 5.14 5.34
C ARG A 57 6.04 5.74 5.64
N PHE A 58 5.19 5.91 4.62
CA PHE A 58 3.83 6.42 4.80
C PHE A 58 3.06 5.58 5.82
N PHE A 59 3.06 4.26 5.69
CA PHE A 59 2.34 3.40 6.62
C PHE A 59 2.86 3.46 8.06
N LEU A 60 4.17 3.64 8.26
CA LEU A 60 4.75 3.73 9.60
C LEU A 60 4.52 5.10 10.25
N GLU A 61 4.51 6.18 9.46
CA GLU A 61 4.36 7.56 9.93
C GLU A 61 2.90 8.01 10.04
N GLU A 62 1.97 7.38 9.29
CA GLU A 62 0.55 7.73 9.29
C GLU A 62 -0.16 7.13 10.52
N PRO A 63 -0.65 7.95 11.46
CA PRO A 63 -1.24 7.45 12.71
C PRO A 63 -2.44 6.53 12.51
N PHE A 64 -3.24 6.77 11.46
CA PHE A 64 -4.43 5.98 11.16
C PHE A 64 -4.11 4.54 10.72
N THR A 65 -2.90 4.27 10.24
CA THR A 65 -2.47 2.93 9.82
C THR A 65 -2.63 1.90 10.94
N ARG A 66 -2.26 2.24 12.16
CA ARG A 66 -2.42 1.33 13.33
C ARG A 66 -3.88 0.98 13.59
N THR A 67 -4.77 1.95 13.41
CA THR A 67 -6.22 1.75 13.57
C THR A 67 -6.78 0.88 12.46
N LEU A 68 -6.42 1.18 11.21
CA LEU A 68 -6.93 0.50 10.02
C LEU A 68 -6.43 -0.95 9.92
N PHE A 69 -5.15 -1.19 10.21
CA PHE A 69 -4.53 -2.53 10.16
C PHE A 69 -4.74 -3.33 11.45
N GLY A 70 -5.29 -2.72 12.49
CA GLY A 70 -5.62 -3.33 13.76
C GLY A 70 -7.03 -3.92 13.83
N PRO A 71 -7.52 -4.23 15.06
CA PRO A 71 -8.84 -4.84 15.26
C PRO A 71 -10.02 -3.99 14.76
N LEU A 72 -9.92 -2.64 14.83
CA LEU A 72 -10.97 -1.74 14.33
C LEU A 72 -11.14 -1.78 12.82
N GLY A 73 -10.09 -2.08 12.07
CA GLY A 73 -10.14 -2.28 10.62
C GLY A 73 -10.92 -3.53 10.19
N ARG A 74 -11.38 -4.35 11.14
CA ARG A 74 -12.19 -5.55 10.88
C ARG A 74 -13.71 -5.31 10.93
N SER A 75 -14.15 -4.07 11.15
CA SER A 75 -15.59 -3.77 11.07
C SER A 75 -16.06 -3.88 9.62
N SER A 76 -17.33 -4.29 9.43
CA SER A 76 -17.91 -4.51 8.09
C SER A 76 -17.87 -3.26 7.22
N SER A 77 -18.14 -2.09 7.78
CA SER A 77 -18.10 -0.81 7.07
C SER A 77 -16.68 -0.43 6.61
N VAL A 78 -15.65 -0.65 7.45
CA VAL A 78 -14.26 -0.43 7.08
C VAL A 78 -13.84 -1.40 5.98
N MET A 79 -14.13 -2.70 6.14
CA MET A 79 -13.77 -3.71 5.16
C MET A 79 -14.41 -3.47 3.79
N GLN A 80 -15.65 -2.99 3.76
CA GLN A 80 -16.35 -2.67 2.51
C GLN A 80 -15.69 -1.48 1.79
N ALA A 81 -15.43 -0.39 2.50
CA ALA A 81 -14.75 0.79 1.95
C ALA A 81 -13.32 0.45 1.49
N GLU A 82 -12.58 -0.31 2.31
CA GLU A 82 -11.23 -0.76 1.99
C GLU A 82 -11.18 -1.64 0.73
N SER A 83 -12.16 -2.54 0.57
CA SER A 83 -12.20 -3.45 -0.59
C SER A 83 -12.28 -2.71 -1.91
N ALA A 84 -13.08 -1.65 -2.00
CA ALA A 84 -13.19 -0.83 -3.21
C ALA A 84 -11.87 -0.11 -3.52
N CYS A 85 -11.23 0.48 -2.50
CA CYS A 85 -9.93 1.16 -2.65
C CYS A 85 -8.83 0.19 -3.06
N MET A 86 -8.79 -1.01 -2.45
CA MET A 86 -7.80 -2.04 -2.78
C MET A 86 -7.95 -2.56 -4.21
N ALA A 87 -9.18 -2.73 -4.70
CA ALA A 87 -9.41 -3.13 -6.09
C ALA A 87 -8.77 -2.14 -7.08
N MET A 88 -8.96 -0.83 -6.87
CA MET A 88 -8.32 0.19 -7.71
C MET A 88 -6.79 0.18 -7.63
N LEU A 89 -6.22 -0.07 -6.46
CA LEU A 89 -4.77 -0.18 -6.29
C LEU A 89 -4.21 -1.42 -6.98
N ILE A 90 -4.91 -2.55 -6.93
CA ILE A 90 -4.54 -3.78 -7.64
C ILE A 90 -4.53 -3.55 -9.14
N GLU A 91 -5.55 -2.91 -9.72
CA GLU A 91 -5.59 -2.57 -11.14
C GLU A 91 -4.38 -1.72 -11.56
N ARG A 92 -4.06 -0.67 -10.79
CA ARG A 92 -2.91 0.19 -11.07
C ARG A 92 -1.58 -0.55 -10.92
N GLY A 93 -1.46 -1.39 -9.90
CA GLY A 93 -0.31 -2.25 -9.68
C GLY A 93 -0.11 -3.25 -10.83
N ALA A 94 -1.21 -3.85 -11.30
CA ALA A 94 -1.22 -4.76 -12.44
C ALA A 94 -0.75 -4.07 -13.72
N CYS A 95 -1.26 -2.87 -14.01
CA CYS A 95 -0.79 -2.07 -15.15
C CYS A 95 0.72 -1.76 -15.06
N ASN A 96 1.22 -1.40 -13.88
CA ASN A 96 2.65 -1.13 -13.67
C ASN A 96 3.53 -2.38 -13.88
N ILE A 97 3.07 -3.54 -13.39
CA ILE A 97 3.78 -4.82 -13.58
C ILE A 97 3.73 -5.23 -15.07
N ALA A 98 2.56 -5.14 -15.71
CA ALA A 98 2.43 -5.42 -17.14
C ALA A 98 3.35 -4.54 -17.99
N GLN A 99 3.48 -3.26 -17.65
CA GLN A 99 4.43 -2.37 -18.32
C GLN A 99 5.87 -2.84 -18.13
N GLY A 100 6.28 -3.22 -16.91
CA GLY A 100 7.62 -3.78 -16.66
C GLY A 100 7.89 -5.07 -17.43
N GLN A 101 6.86 -5.88 -17.66
CA GLN A 101 6.96 -7.08 -18.52
C GLN A 101 7.07 -6.73 -20.00
N MET A 102 6.38 -5.70 -20.48
CA MET A 102 6.49 -5.22 -21.87
C MET A 102 7.85 -4.61 -22.13
N ASP A 103 8.39 -3.85 -21.18
CA ASP A 103 9.71 -3.22 -21.27
C ASP A 103 10.87 -4.24 -21.17
N GLY A 104 10.59 -5.49 -20.78
CA GLY A 104 11.58 -6.55 -20.58
C GLY A 104 12.31 -6.48 -19.22
N ASP A 105 11.89 -5.59 -18.34
CA ASP A 105 12.42 -5.45 -16.97
C ASP A 105 11.93 -6.58 -16.04
N LEU A 106 10.78 -7.19 -16.36
CA LEU A 106 10.16 -8.27 -15.60
C LEU A 106 9.90 -9.51 -16.47
N PRO A 107 10.03 -10.73 -15.91
CA PRO A 107 9.61 -11.96 -16.57
C PRO A 107 8.08 -11.96 -16.80
N ARG A 108 7.64 -12.52 -17.94
CA ARG A 108 6.22 -12.60 -18.32
C ARG A 108 5.45 -13.76 -17.69
N GLN A 109 6.04 -14.47 -16.74
CA GLN A 109 5.46 -15.71 -16.17
C GLN A 109 4.36 -15.44 -15.14
N ALA A 110 4.40 -14.30 -14.43
CA ALA A 110 3.41 -13.95 -13.43
C ALA A 110 2.23 -13.20 -14.07
N ASP A 111 1.01 -13.59 -13.71
CA ASP A 111 -0.18 -12.78 -14.00
C ASP A 111 -0.08 -11.45 -13.26
N PRO A 112 -0.20 -10.29 -13.95
CA PRO A 112 0.00 -8.99 -13.33
C PRO A 112 -0.98 -8.68 -12.20
N HIS A 113 -2.24 -9.13 -12.28
CA HIS A 113 -3.24 -8.87 -11.24
C HIS A 113 -2.97 -9.71 -10.00
N ILE A 114 -2.62 -10.98 -10.16
CA ILE A 114 -2.24 -11.85 -9.04
C ILE A 114 -0.97 -11.31 -8.37
N ALA A 115 0.02 -10.91 -9.17
CA ALA A 115 1.26 -10.34 -8.66
C ALA A 115 1.02 -9.04 -7.91
N ALA A 116 0.18 -8.13 -8.42
CA ALA A 116 -0.19 -6.88 -7.75
C ALA A 116 -0.93 -7.15 -6.43
N ALA A 117 -1.89 -8.07 -6.42
CA ALA A 117 -2.62 -8.44 -5.20
C ALA A 117 -1.68 -9.04 -4.13
N PHE A 118 -0.74 -9.89 -4.54
CA PHE A 118 0.28 -10.47 -3.66
C PHE A 118 1.19 -9.39 -3.06
N VAL A 119 1.71 -8.48 -3.88
CA VAL A 119 2.59 -7.39 -3.45
C VAL A 119 1.87 -6.46 -2.47
N LEU A 120 0.66 -6.01 -2.79
CA LEU A 120 -0.12 -5.11 -1.94
C LEU A 120 -0.55 -5.77 -0.63
N GLY A 121 -0.97 -7.04 -0.68
CA GLY A 121 -1.29 -7.82 0.50
C GLY A 121 -0.07 -8.05 1.39
N GLY A 122 1.07 -8.38 0.80
CA GLY A 122 2.35 -8.54 1.50
C GLY A 122 2.80 -7.25 2.18
N LEU A 123 2.79 -6.12 1.47
CA LEU A 123 3.10 -4.79 2.03
C LEU A 123 2.24 -4.48 3.26
N ARG A 124 0.92 -4.66 3.12
CA ARG A 124 -0.03 -4.42 4.21
C ARG A 124 0.27 -5.31 5.42
N GLN A 125 0.43 -6.62 5.20
CA GLN A 125 0.61 -7.59 6.28
C GLN A 125 1.97 -7.44 6.97
N CYS A 126 3.06 -7.25 6.23
CA CYS A 126 4.39 -7.01 6.80
C CYS A 126 4.42 -5.72 7.62
N THR A 127 3.79 -4.65 7.13
CA THR A 127 3.70 -3.40 7.88
C THR A 127 2.84 -3.54 9.14
N SER A 128 1.70 -4.24 9.06
CA SER A 128 0.86 -4.53 10.22
C SER A 128 1.63 -5.28 11.31
N MET A 129 2.41 -6.29 10.91
CA MET A 129 3.27 -7.04 11.82
C MET A 129 4.32 -6.14 12.47
N ALA A 130 4.98 -5.29 11.69
CA ALA A 130 6.01 -4.37 12.18
C ALA A 130 5.45 -3.33 13.17
N LEU A 131 4.26 -2.79 12.89
CA LEU A 131 3.58 -1.82 13.77
C LEU A 131 3.18 -2.43 15.12
N ASN A 132 2.98 -3.74 15.20
CA ASN A 132 2.67 -4.45 16.44
C ASN A 132 3.93 -4.89 17.21
N ASN A 133 5.12 -4.68 16.66
CA ASN A 133 6.39 -4.96 17.34
C ASN A 133 6.73 -3.78 18.27
N PRO A 134 7.05 -4.01 19.56
CA PRO A 134 7.46 -2.96 20.48
C PRO A 134 8.80 -2.27 20.12
N ALA A 135 9.68 -2.96 19.41
CA ALA A 135 10.85 -2.33 18.80
C ALA A 135 10.37 -1.50 17.60
N ASN A 136 10.54 -0.18 17.69
CA ASN A 136 10.13 0.73 16.61
C ASN A 136 10.82 0.32 15.29
N PRO A 137 10.06 -0.09 14.25
CA PRO A 137 10.66 -0.62 13.04
C PRO A 137 11.43 0.47 12.30
N ASP A 138 12.66 0.17 11.90
CA ASP A 138 13.41 1.02 10.99
C ASP A 138 12.80 0.95 9.59
N VAL A 139 12.46 2.12 9.03
CA VAL A 139 11.80 2.23 7.71
C VAL A 139 12.63 1.56 6.63
N ASP A 140 13.95 1.78 6.63
CA ASP A 140 14.83 1.31 5.57
C ASP A 140 15.08 -0.19 5.65
N GLN A 141 15.21 -0.73 6.86
CA GLN A 141 15.33 -2.17 7.08
C GLN A 141 14.05 -2.90 6.67
N LEU A 142 12.88 -2.39 7.09
CA LEU A 142 11.60 -3.01 6.73
C LEU A 142 11.35 -2.93 5.23
N ALA A 143 11.56 -1.76 4.62
CA ALA A 143 11.37 -1.57 3.18
C ALA A 143 12.31 -2.48 2.37
N HIS A 144 13.57 -2.63 2.78
CA HIS A 144 14.52 -3.53 2.14
C HIS A 144 14.07 -5.00 2.24
N ALA A 145 13.68 -5.45 3.43
CA ALA A 145 13.21 -6.82 3.64
C ALA A 145 11.98 -7.14 2.79
N ILE A 146 11.01 -6.21 2.71
CA ILE A 146 9.82 -6.36 1.86
C ILE A 146 10.22 -6.35 0.38
N TRP A 147 11.13 -5.45 -0.03
CA TRP A 147 11.58 -5.38 -1.41
C TRP A 147 12.23 -6.68 -1.89
N VAL A 148 13.09 -7.29 -1.09
CA VAL A 148 13.72 -8.58 -1.41
C VAL A 148 12.67 -9.65 -1.72
N LEU A 149 11.63 -9.76 -0.90
CA LEU A 149 10.53 -10.71 -1.12
C LEU A 149 9.73 -10.40 -2.38
N ILE A 150 9.44 -9.12 -2.65
CA ILE A 150 8.76 -8.68 -3.87
C ILE A 150 9.60 -9.03 -5.10
N ALA A 151 10.88 -8.66 -5.11
CA ALA A 151 11.79 -8.91 -6.23
C ALA A 151 11.88 -10.41 -6.56
N GLN A 152 12.05 -11.25 -5.54
CA GLN A 152 12.10 -12.70 -5.70
C GLN A 152 10.78 -13.27 -6.22
N SER A 153 9.63 -12.81 -5.69
CA SER A 153 8.31 -13.28 -6.13
C SER A 153 7.99 -12.94 -7.58
N LEU A 154 8.55 -11.84 -8.08
CA LEU A 154 8.40 -11.41 -9.47
C LEU A 154 9.51 -11.97 -10.40
N GLY A 155 10.39 -12.81 -9.87
CA GLY A 155 11.46 -13.45 -10.65
C GLY A 155 12.62 -12.53 -10.99
N LEU A 156 12.76 -11.39 -10.30
CA LEU A 156 13.95 -10.55 -10.41
C LEU A 156 15.12 -11.27 -9.73
N ARG A 157 16.18 -11.53 -10.50
CA ARG A 157 17.43 -12.09 -9.97
C ARG A 157 18.31 -10.95 -9.48
N GLU A 158 18.84 -11.04 -8.27
CA GLU A 158 19.93 -10.17 -7.84
C GLU A 158 21.12 -10.43 -8.76
N GLY A 159 21.57 -9.40 -9.49
CA GLY A 159 22.84 -9.44 -10.20
C GLY A 159 22.82 -9.82 -11.69
N SER A 160 21.78 -9.55 -12.44
CA SER A 160 21.88 -9.64 -13.92
C SER A 160 22.13 -8.27 -14.53
N LYS A 161 23.32 -7.74 -14.30
CA LYS A 161 24.02 -6.82 -15.22
C LYS A 161 25.53 -7.03 -15.05
N SER A 162 26.09 -7.86 -15.92
CA SER A 162 27.48 -7.68 -16.36
C SER A 162 27.51 -6.58 -17.39
#